data_90fc5c9dc9a5669930c02561463009b4
#
_entry.id   90fc5c9dc9a5669930c02561463009b4
#
_cell.length_a   1.000
_cell.length_b   1.000
_cell.length_c   1.000
_cell.angle_alpha   90.00
_cell.angle_beta   90.00
_cell.angle_gamma   90.00
#
_symmetry.space_group_name_H-M   'P 1'
#
loop_
_entity.id
_entity.type
_entity.pdbx_description
1 polymer ?
#
loop_
_entity_poly.entity_id
_entity_poly.type
_entity_poly.pdbx_seq_one_letter_code
_entity_poly.pdbx_strand_id
1 'polypeptide(L)'
;MYYPNKKIEQEVSIPYPLYQAKKGEYFIGQTPKLIGENQNILAALVNPIDSKVDLYVNAITVTNISTLNLSAEFYLRATLNEGIVSDSVSCTNLGIIPEPIPEGEIKYLTTVTEPPQDGVNIFSRIVSSYSTLVIDGGQIIISPGQSLIVYLGGFLPLEFDNVIVAFGWWEETIYEYPCCHC
;
A
#
# COMPACT_ATOMS: atom_id res chain seq x y z
N MET A 1 19.00 55.43 -18.73
CA MET A 1 18.03 54.41 -19.14
C MET A 1 18.12 53.26 -18.15
N TYR A 2 17.16 53.14 -17.24
CA TYR A 2 17.16 52.15 -16.17
C TYR A 2 16.41 50.92 -16.68
N TYR A 3 17.10 49.79 -16.92
CA TYR A 3 16.44 48.50 -17.22
C TYR A 3 16.04 47.88 -15.89
N PRO A 4 14.76 47.72 -15.60
CA PRO A 4 14.36 46.97 -14.41
C PRO A 4 14.82 45.52 -14.56
N ASN A 5 15.57 45.00 -13.58
CA ASN A 5 15.93 43.58 -13.49
C ASN A 5 14.64 42.77 -13.51
N LYS A 6 14.33 42.17 -14.67
CA LYS A 6 13.20 41.23 -14.81
C LYS A 6 13.60 40.00 -14.02
N LYS A 7 13.00 39.83 -12.84
CA LYS A 7 13.16 38.60 -12.05
C LYS A 7 12.62 37.45 -12.89
N ILE A 8 13.47 36.55 -13.33
CA ILE A 8 13.06 35.35 -14.05
C ILE A 8 12.52 34.40 -12.98
N GLU A 9 11.22 34.21 -12.95
CA GLU A 9 10.59 33.17 -12.14
C GLU A 9 10.72 31.87 -12.88
N GLN A 10 11.40 30.90 -12.26
CA GLN A 10 11.53 29.56 -12.79
C GLN A 10 10.49 28.65 -12.11
N GLU A 11 9.55 28.14 -12.87
CA GLU A 11 8.59 27.12 -12.41
C GLU A 11 9.23 25.73 -12.57
N VAL A 12 9.20 24.93 -11.52
CA VAL A 12 9.65 23.54 -11.52
C VAL A 12 8.48 22.64 -11.16
N SER A 13 8.03 21.85 -12.12
CA SER A 13 7.02 20.80 -11.88
C SER A 13 7.69 19.56 -11.33
N ILE A 14 7.16 19.03 -10.23
CA ILE A 14 7.62 17.77 -9.61
C ILE A 14 6.46 16.77 -9.55
N PRO A 15 6.71 15.45 -9.66
CA PRO A 15 5.67 14.44 -9.46
C PRO A 15 5.02 14.55 -8.08
N TYR A 16 3.71 14.36 -8.02
CA TYR A 16 2.95 14.52 -6.77
C TYR A 16 3.44 13.58 -5.65
N PRO A 17 3.78 12.31 -5.89
CA PRO A 17 4.37 11.45 -4.86
C PRO A 17 5.69 12.01 -4.28
N LEU A 18 6.52 12.64 -5.11
CA LEU A 18 7.75 13.31 -4.63
C LEU A 18 7.43 14.54 -3.77
N TYR A 19 6.37 15.27 -4.10
CA TYR A 19 5.91 16.38 -3.28
C TYR A 19 5.48 15.89 -1.89
N GLN A 20 4.70 14.80 -1.81
CA GLN A 20 4.29 14.18 -0.55
C GLN A 20 5.49 13.61 0.24
N ALA A 21 6.45 13.00 -0.46
CA ALA A 21 7.69 12.57 0.17
C ALA A 21 8.47 13.73 0.82
N LYS A 22 8.53 14.90 0.16
CA LYS A 22 9.18 16.09 0.74
C LYS A 22 8.48 16.58 2.01
N LYS A 23 7.18 16.39 2.14
CA LYS A 23 6.41 16.74 3.34
C LYS A 23 6.54 15.71 4.47
N GLY A 24 7.07 14.52 4.18
CA GLY A 24 7.12 13.41 5.13
C GLY A 24 5.83 12.60 5.19
N GLU A 25 4.97 12.74 4.18
CA GLU A 25 3.68 12.10 4.07
C GLU A 25 3.68 10.88 3.12
N TYR A 26 4.85 10.49 2.59
CA TYR A 26 5.00 9.30 1.76
C TYR A 26 5.76 8.20 2.50
N PHE A 27 5.17 7.01 2.53
CA PHE A 27 5.65 5.84 3.24
C PHE A 27 5.86 4.65 2.30
N ILE A 28 6.81 3.80 2.65
CA ILE A 28 7.02 2.49 2.02
C ILE A 28 7.15 1.44 3.11
N GLY A 29 6.69 0.25 2.81
CA GLY A 29 6.85 -0.87 3.72
C GLY A 29 6.53 -2.19 3.06
N GLN A 30 6.86 -3.27 3.78
CA GLN A 30 6.64 -4.62 3.29
C GLN A 30 6.29 -5.58 4.42
N THR A 31 5.73 -6.72 4.06
CA THR A 31 5.62 -7.86 4.97
C THR A 31 7.00 -8.45 5.21
N PRO A 32 7.22 -9.21 6.30
CA PRO A 32 8.34 -10.15 6.35
C PRO A 32 8.21 -11.16 5.21
N LYS A 33 9.21 -12.00 5.03
CA LYS A 33 9.10 -13.14 4.13
C LYS A 33 8.01 -14.10 4.66
N LEU A 34 6.89 -14.17 3.96
CA LEU A 34 5.78 -15.03 4.28
C LEU A 34 6.00 -16.42 3.69
N ILE A 35 5.63 -17.45 4.42
CA ILE A 35 5.79 -18.84 4.00
C ILE A 35 4.40 -19.48 3.95
N GLY A 36 4.01 -19.93 2.77
CA GLY A 36 2.81 -20.75 2.57
C GLY A 36 3.15 -22.23 2.73
N GLU A 37 2.60 -22.86 3.75
CA GLU A 37 2.74 -24.31 3.98
C GLU A 37 1.41 -24.99 3.65
N ASN A 38 1.09 -25.11 2.37
CA ASN A 38 -0.20 -25.62 1.85
C ASN A 38 -1.42 -24.78 2.33
N GLN A 39 -1.21 -23.53 2.67
CA GLN A 39 -2.26 -22.61 3.08
C GLN A 39 -2.09 -21.28 2.37
N ASN A 40 -3.20 -20.59 2.16
CA ASN A 40 -3.18 -19.31 1.50
C ASN A 40 -2.64 -18.22 2.44
N ILE A 41 -2.12 -17.17 1.84
CA ILE A 41 -1.55 -16.02 2.53
C ILE A 41 -2.39 -14.78 2.19
N LEU A 42 -2.48 -13.87 3.13
CA LEU A 42 -3.10 -12.58 2.93
C LEU A 42 -2.14 -11.49 3.41
N ALA A 43 -1.98 -10.46 2.60
CA ALA A 43 -1.30 -9.22 2.96
C ALA A 43 -2.21 -8.05 2.63
N ALA A 44 -2.20 -7.01 3.45
CA ALA A 44 -3.08 -5.86 3.25
C ALA A 44 -2.41 -4.55 3.63
N LEU A 45 -2.77 -3.49 2.93
CA LEU A 45 -2.65 -2.13 3.42
C LEU A 45 -4.00 -1.72 4.01
N VAL A 46 -4.02 -1.43 5.29
CA VAL A 46 -5.22 -1.15 6.07
C VAL A 46 -5.17 0.29 6.54
N ASN A 47 -6.28 0.99 6.37
CA ASN A 47 -6.48 2.29 6.99
C ASN A 47 -7.36 2.09 8.24
N PRO A 48 -6.83 2.27 9.47
CA PRO A 48 -7.61 2.13 10.69
C PRO A 48 -8.86 3.01 10.70
N ILE A 49 -9.92 2.54 11.35
CA ILE A 49 -11.22 3.25 11.35
C ILE A 49 -11.15 4.62 12.05
N ASP A 50 -10.25 4.79 12.97
CA ASP A 50 -10.01 6.00 13.75
C ASP A 50 -8.92 6.90 13.16
N SER A 51 -8.31 6.51 12.04
CA SER A 51 -7.38 7.36 11.31
C SER A 51 -8.11 8.61 10.79
N LYS A 52 -7.37 9.67 10.59
CA LYS A 52 -7.89 10.94 10.07
C LYS A 52 -7.32 11.27 8.69
N VAL A 53 -6.89 10.23 7.99
CA VAL A 53 -6.23 10.36 6.69
C VAL A 53 -6.88 9.43 5.66
N ASP A 54 -6.80 9.80 4.41
CA ASP A 54 -6.95 8.89 3.28
C ASP A 54 -5.56 8.39 2.85
N LEU A 55 -5.44 7.09 2.57
CA LEU A 55 -4.23 6.49 2.03
C LEU A 55 -4.33 6.43 0.50
N TYR A 56 -3.37 7.02 -0.18
CA TYR A 56 -3.27 7.00 -1.64
C TYR A 56 -2.21 5.98 -2.06
N VAL A 57 -2.66 4.85 -2.58
CA VAL A 57 -1.77 3.76 -2.97
C VAL A 57 -1.02 4.14 -4.25
N ASN A 58 0.31 4.16 -4.19
CA ASN A 58 1.14 4.49 -5.34
C ASN A 58 1.73 3.26 -6.02
N ALA A 59 2.19 2.29 -5.23
CA ALA A 59 2.77 1.07 -5.77
C ALA A 59 2.44 -0.14 -4.88
N ILE A 60 2.27 -1.29 -5.53
CA ILE A 60 2.14 -2.59 -4.86
C ILE A 60 3.13 -3.53 -5.55
N THR A 61 3.89 -4.27 -4.77
CA THR A 61 4.74 -5.32 -5.33
C THR A 61 4.47 -6.66 -4.68
N VAL A 62 4.49 -7.72 -5.47
CA VAL A 62 4.43 -9.10 -4.99
C VAL A 62 5.67 -9.81 -5.51
N THR A 63 6.58 -10.15 -4.61
CA THR A 63 7.83 -10.84 -4.92
C THR A 63 7.69 -12.31 -4.58
N ASN A 64 7.74 -13.14 -5.60
CA ASN A 64 7.74 -14.59 -5.50
C ASN A 64 9.19 -15.11 -5.44
N ILE A 65 9.59 -15.70 -4.30
CA ILE A 65 10.93 -16.24 -4.07
C ILE A 65 10.89 -17.79 -4.12
N SER A 66 9.86 -18.35 -4.73
CA SER A 66 9.69 -19.80 -4.87
C SER A 66 9.99 -20.29 -6.28
N THR A 67 10.08 -21.60 -6.44
CA THR A 67 10.29 -22.26 -7.73
C THR A 67 9.04 -22.43 -8.55
N LEU A 68 7.86 -22.21 -7.96
CA LEU A 68 6.55 -22.34 -8.60
C LEU A 68 5.94 -20.98 -8.86
N ASN A 69 5.04 -20.92 -9.84
CA ASN A 69 4.21 -19.74 -10.05
C ASN A 69 3.16 -19.68 -8.94
N LEU A 70 2.81 -18.49 -8.52
CA LEU A 70 1.70 -18.26 -7.58
C LEU A 70 0.64 -17.32 -8.19
N SER A 71 -0.57 -17.37 -7.66
CA SER A 71 -1.62 -16.41 -7.98
C SER A 71 -1.69 -15.31 -6.91
N ALA A 72 -1.88 -14.09 -7.37
CA ALA A 72 -2.16 -12.93 -6.52
C ALA A 72 -3.48 -12.31 -6.95
N GLU A 73 -4.43 -12.26 -6.04
CA GLU A 73 -5.76 -11.70 -6.22
C GLU A 73 -5.90 -10.45 -5.36
N PHE A 74 -6.41 -9.37 -5.93
CA PHE A 74 -6.49 -8.07 -5.28
C PHE A 74 -7.94 -7.72 -4.99
N TYR A 75 -8.22 -7.41 -3.71
CA TYR A 75 -9.56 -7.13 -3.22
C TYR A 75 -9.64 -5.71 -2.66
N LEU A 76 -10.71 -5.00 -3.01
CA LEU A 76 -11.12 -3.76 -2.36
C LEU A 76 -12.39 -3.98 -1.55
N ARG A 77 -12.61 -3.13 -0.56
CA ARG A 77 -13.79 -3.18 0.34
C ARG A 77 -13.90 -4.47 1.14
N ALA A 78 -12.83 -5.21 1.29
CA ALA A 78 -12.78 -6.35 2.18
C ALA A 78 -12.31 -5.88 3.56
N THR A 79 -12.87 -6.48 4.60
CA THR A 79 -12.50 -6.17 5.99
C THR A 79 -11.43 -7.12 6.48
N LEU A 80 -10.36 -6.58 7.04
CA LEU A 80 -9.34 -7.36 7.72
C LEU A 80 -9.33 -6.99 9.20
N ASN A 81 -10.09 -7.77 10.00
CA ASN A 81 -10.21 -7.53 11.46
C ASN A 81 -9.03 -8.08 12.25
N GLU A 82 -8.33 -9.06 11.69
CA GLU A 82 -7.22 -9.76 12.32
C GLU A 82 -5.96 -9.64 11.45
N GLY A 83 -4.82 -9.97 12.01
CA GLY A 83 -3.56 -9.98 11.29
C GLY A 83 -2.42 -9.44 12.12
N ILE A 84 -1.21 -9.83 11.73
CA ILE A 84 0.02 -9.35 12.34
C ILE A 84 0.42 -8.07 11.63
N VAL A 85 0.67 -7.00 12.38
CA VAL A 85 1.17 -5.74 11.85
C VAL A 85 2.66 -5.89 11.53
N SER A 86 3.06 -5.45 10.36
CA SER A 86 4.46 -5.38 9.98
C SER A 86 5.10 -4.11 10.57
N ASP A 87 6.27 -4.27 11.17
CA ASP A 87 7.13 -3.18 11.65
C ASP A 87 8.10 -2.66 10.57
N SER A 88 8.12 -3.28 9.40
CA SER A 88 8.98 -2.93 8.28
C SER A 88 8.36 -1.82 7.42
N VAL A 89 8.09 -0.67 8.02
CA VAL A 89 7.55 0.54 7.38
C VAL A 89 8.41 1.74 7.75
N SER A 90 8.63 2.64 6.79
CA SER A 90 9.40 3.87 7.01
C SER A 90 8.90 5.01 6.15
N CYS A 91 9.04 6.23 6.67
CA CYS A 91 8.91 7.44 5.88
C CYS A 91 10.05 7.54 4.87
N THR A 92 9.76 8.01 3.66
CA THR A 92 10.78 8.13 2.60
C THR A 92 11.64 9.38 2.70
N ASN A 93 11.28 10.34 3.56
CA ASN A 93 12.08 11.53 3.82
C ASN A 93 12.94 11.36 5.06
N LEU A 94 14.15 10.86 4.88
CA LEU A 94 15.11 10.59 5.95
C LEU A 94 15.66 11.85 6.65
N GLY A 95 15.34 13.03 6.15
CA GLY A 95 15.77 14.31 6.72
C GLY A 95 14.83 14.88 7.79
N ILE A 96 13.67 14.29 8.00
CA ILE A 96 12.70 14.77 8.99
C ILE A 96 12.94 14.08 10.33
N ILE A 97 13.07 14.89 11.38
CA ILE A 97 13.31 14.42 12.76
C ILE A 97 12.32 15.13 13.70
N PRO A 98 11.51 14.40 14.49
CA PRO A 98 11.42 12.94 14.54
C PRO A 98 10.88 12.33 13.23
N GLU A 99 11.17 11.06 12.99
CA GLU A 99 10.65 10.35 11.83
C GLU A 99 9.10 10.33 11.86
N PRO A 100 8.43 10.71 10.77
CA PRO A 100 6.99 10.62 10.68
C PRO A 100 6.53 9.16 10.77
N ILE A 101 5.46 8.92 11.54
CA ILE A 101 4.84 7.60 11.72
C ILE A 101 3.57 7.58 10.88
N PRO A 102 3.35 6.57 10.01
CA PRO A 102 2.13 6.47 9.24
C PRO A 102 0.93 6.09 10.11
N GLU A 103 -0.25 6.53 9.69
CA GLU A 103 -1.54 6.03 10.21
C GLU A 103 -1.92 4.69 9.55
N GLY A 104 -1.53 4.48 8.29
CA GLY A 104 -1.77 3.24 7.57
C GLY A 104 -0.90 2.08 8.06
N GLU A 105 -1.47 0.88 8.13
CA GLU A 105 -0.83 -0.32 8.63
C GLU A 105 -0.69 -1.38 7.53
N ILE A 106 0.47 -2.04 7.45
CA ILE A 106 0.62 -3.28 6.67
C ILE A 106 0.32 -4.45 7.59
N LYS A 107 -0.72 -5.23 7.25
CA LYS A 107 -1.09 -6.45 7.99
C LYS A 107 -0.91 -7.69 7.13
N TYR A 108 -0.65 -8.85 7.77
CA TYR A 108 -0.55 -10.12 7.08
C TYR A 108 -1.06 -11.29 7.93
N LEU A 109 -1.51 -12.35 7.22
CA LEU A 109 -1.90 -13.64 7.76
C LEU A 109 -1.30 -14.74 6.89
N THR A 110 -0.78 -15.80 7.50
CA THR A 110 -0.14 -16.94 6.81
C THR A 110 -0.98 -18.22 6.78
N THR A 111 -2.16 -18.18 7.41
CA THR A 111 -3.04 -19.36 7.56
C THR A 111 -4.47 -18.98 7.18
N VAL A 112 -4.69 -18.76 5.89
CA VAL A 112 -6.01 -18.37 5.37
C VAL A 112 -6.57 -19.54 4.54
N THR A 113 -7.79 -19.96 4.82
CA THR A 113 -8.44 -21.09 4.14
C THR A 113 -9.28 -20.64 2.94
N GLU A 114 -9.84 -19.45 3.00
CA GLU A 114 -10.76 -18.92 1.98
C GLU A 114 -10.38 -17.47 1.60
N PRO A 115 -10.71 -17.05 0.37
CA PRO A 115 -10.53 -15.66 -0.03
C PRO A 115 -11.47 -14.73 0.78
N PRO A 116 -11.19 -13.42 0.80
CA PRO A 116 -12.08 -12.43 1.42
C PRO A 116 -13.52 -12.55 0.89
N GLN A 117 -14.49 -12.69 1.79
CA GLN A 117 -15.91 -12.93 1.42
C GLN A 117 -16.71 -11.63 1.22
N ASP A 118 -16.29 -10.54 1.86
CA ASP A 118 -16.96 -9.23 1.89
C ASP A 118 -16.35 -8.20 0.93
N GLY A 119 -15.38 -8.61 0.12
CA GLY A 119 -14.67 -7.73 -0.80
C GLY A 119 -15.05 -7.93 -2.26
N VAL A 120 -14.52 -7.04 -3.10
CA VAL A 120 -14.60 -7.15 -4.56
C VAL A 120 -13.21 -7.47 -5.11
N ASN A 121 -13.07 -8.63 -5.75
CA ASN A 121 -11.87 -8.95 -6.52
C ASN A 121 -11.80 -8.02 -7.74
N ILE A 122 -10.83 -7.12 -7.75
CA ILE A 122 -10.67 -6.12 -8.81
C ILE A 122 -9.79 -6.63 -9.96
N PHE A 123 -8.82 -7.47 -9.65
CA PHE A 123 -8.01 -8.17 -10.65
C PHE A 123 -7.18 -9.29 -10.02
N SER A 124 -6.85 -10.28 -10.85
CA SER A 124 -6.01 -11.41 -10.50
C SER A 124 -4.79 -11.47 -11.43
N ARG A 125 -3.67 -11.91 -10.89
CA ARG A 125 -2.39 -11.99 -11.62
C ARG A 125 -1.69 -13.30 -11.30
N ILE A 126 -0.87 -13.76 -12.25
CA ILE A 126 0.10 -14.84 -12.01
C ILE A 126 1.46 -14.16 -11.80
N VAL A 127 2.12 -14.55 -10.71
CA VAL A 127 3.49 -14.13 -10.39
C VAL A 127 4.41 -15.29 -10.67
N SER A 128 5.26 -15.15 -11.67
CA SER A 128 6.19 -16.21 -12.07
C SER A 128 7.18 -16.52 -10.95
N SER A 129 7.75 -17.72 -10.99
CA SER A 129 8.83 -18.12 -10.08
C SER A 129 10.01 -17.13 -10.16
N TYR A 130 10.60 -16.80 -9.02
CA TYR A 130 11.73 -15.89 -8.88
C TYR A 130 11.53 -14.54 -9.59
N SER A 131 10.33 -13.97 -9.49
CA SER A 131 10.01 -12.69 -10.09
C SER A 131 9.28 -11.75 -9.13
N THR A 132 9.22 -10.49 -9.50
CA THR A 132 8.43 -9.47 -8.81
C THR A 132 7.39 -8.90 -9.77
N LEU A 133 6.13 -9.01 -9.39
CA LEU A 133 5.04 -8.28 -10.01
C LEU A 133 5.02 -6.86 -9.42
N VAL A 134 4.95 -5.87 -10.29
CA VAL A 134 4.77 -4.46 -9.89
C VAL A 134 3.44 -3.96 -10.44
N ILE A 135 2.66 -3.32 -9.58
CA ILE A 135 1.39 -2.69 -9.93
C ILE A 135 1.44 -1.25 -9.47
N ASP A 136 1.24 -0.34 -10.41
CA ASP A 136 1.06 1.08 -10.12
C ASP A 136 -0.36 1.30 -9.57
N GLY A 137 -0.45 1.74 -8.32
CA GLY A 137 -1.71 1.85 -7.59
C GLY A 137 -2.33 3.25 -7.54
N GLY A 138 -1.76 4.22 -8.21
CA GLY A 138 -2.03 5.67 -8.04
C GLY A 138 -3.49 6.15 -8.20
N GLN A 139 -4.44 5.24 -8.38
CA GLN A 139 -5.87 5.53 -8.47
C GLN A 139 -6.70 4.88 -7.36
N ILE A 140 -6.04 4.19 -6.41
CA ILE A 140 -6.69 3.54 -5.28
C ILE A 140 -6.53 4.43 -4.06
N ILE A 141 -7.66 4.81 -3.48
CA ILE A 141 -7.73 5.59 -2.24
C ILE A 141 -8.40 4.71 -1.20
N ILE A 142 -7.76 4.57 -0.04
CA ILE A 142 -8.26 3.77 1.08
C ILE A 142 -8.65 4.74 2.20
N SER A 143 -9.95 4.93 2.38
CA SER A 143 -10.48 5.76 3.46
C SER A 143 -10.51 5.00 4.79
N PRO A 144 -10.67 5.69 5.94
CA PRO A 144 -10.72 5.07 7.26
C PRO A 144 -11.67 3.88 7.34
N GLY A 145 -11.22 2.80 7.95
CA GLY A 145 -11.94 1.53 8.07
C GLY A 145 -11.92 0.66 6.81
N GLN A 146 -11.19 1.05 5.76
CA GLN A 146 -11.09 0.29 4.52
C GLN A 146 -9.70 -0.34 4.36
N SER A 147 -9.60 -1.28 3.44
CA SER A 147 -8.34 -1.93 3.12
C SER A 147 -8.21 -2.30 1.64
N LEU A 148 -6.95 -2.45 1.20
CA LEU A 148 -6.57 -3.14 -0.02
C LEU A 148 -5.90 -4.45 0.39
N ILE A 149 -6.50 -5.58 -0.03
CA ILE A 149 -6.02 -6.91 0.32
C ILE A 149 -5.39 -7.58 -0.90
N VAL A 150 -4.25 -8.21 -0.70
CA VAL A 150 -3.59 -9.12 -1.63
C VAL A 150 -3.74 -10.53 -1.08
N TYR A 151 -4.57 -11.34 -1.72
CA TYR A 151 -4.77 -12.73 -1.40
C TYR A 151 -3.91 -13.60 -2.31
N LEU A 152 -3.12 -14.49 -1.73
CA LEU A 152 -2.16 -15.33 -2.41
C LEU A 152 -2.57 -16.79 -2.27
N GLY A 153 -2.58 -17.52 -3.39
CA GLY A 153 -2.91 -18.95 -3.39
C GLY A 153 -4.22 -19.30 -4.10
N GLY A 154 -5.13 -18.38 -4.37
CA GLY A 154 -6.44 -18.57 -4.96
C GLY A 154 -6.56 -19.71 -6.00
N PHE A 155 -6.38 -19.41 -7.29
CA PHE A 155 -6.48 -20.44 -8.36
C PHE A 155 -5.16 -21.18 -8.64
N LEU A 156 -4.03 -20.77 -8.06
CA LEU A 156 -2.80 -21.55 -7.98
C LEU A 156 -2.48 -21.78 -6.51
N PRO A 157 -2.69 -22.99 -5.98
CA PRO A 157 -2.47 -23.30 -4.58
C PRO A 157 -1.01 -23.01 -4.17
N LEU A 158 -0.83 -22.47 -2.98
CA LEU A 158 0.49 -22.33 -2.38
C LEU A 158 0.92 -23.69 -1.81
N GLU A 159 2.10 -24.16 -2.19
CA GLU A 159 2.70 -25.36 -1.60
C GLU A 159 3.75 -24.95 -0.54
N PHE A 160 5.00 -24.76 -0.95
CA PHE A 160 6.08 -24.26 -0.09
C PHE A 160 6.60 -22.92 -0.63
N ASP A 161 5.70 -21.98 -0.77
CA ASP A 161 6.01 -20.72 -1.40
C ASP A 161 6.54 -19.70 -0.39
N ASN A 162 7.49 -18.91 -0.85
CA ASN A 162 8.03 -17.77 -0.12
C ASN A 162 7.67 -16.49 -0.88
N VAL A 163 6.99 -15.59 -0.20
CA VAL A 163 6.52 -14.36 -0.83
C VAL A 163 6.74 -13.15 0.06
N ILE A 164 6.99 -12.00 -0.55
CA ILE A 164 7.00 -10.69 0.11
C ILE A 164 6.01 -9.80 -0.64
N VAL A 165 5.18 -9.09 0.11
CA VAL A 165 4.28 -8.08 -0.44
C VAL A 165 4.70 -6.72 0.12
N ALA A 166 4.90 -5.74 -0.77
CA ALA A 166 5.23 -4.39 -0.35
C ALA A 166 4.27 -3.36 -0.93
N PHE A 167 4.12 -2.26 -0.21
CA PHE A 167 3.27 -1.14 -0.55
C PHE A 167 4.07 0.16 -0.47
N GLY A 168 3.74 1.09 -1.38
CA GLY A 168 4.14 2.48 -1.31
C GLY A 168 2.88 3.34 -1.37
N TRP A 169 2.73 4.28 -0.43
CA TRP A 169 1.54 5.14 -0.35
C TRP A 169 1.90 6.49 0.25
N TRP A 170 1.01 7.46 0.07
CA TRP A 170 1.05 8.69 0.85
C TRP A 170 -0.26 8.89 1.59
N GLU A 171 -0.22 9.75 2.59
CA GLU A 171 -1.36 10.05 3.46
C GLU A 171 -1.76 11.51 3.32
N GLU A 172 -3.07 11.76 3.25
CA GLU A 172 -3.61 13.12 3.26
C GLU A 172 -4.68 13.24 4.34
N THR A 173 -4.58 14.29 5.13
CA THR A 173 -5.57 14.56 6.19
C THR A 173 -6.94 14.83 5.58
N ILE A 174 -7.96 14.16 6.11
CA ILE A 174 -9.35 14.39 5.76
C ILE A 174 -9.79 15.68 6.43
N TYR A 175 -10.10 16.72 5.63
CA TYR A 175 -10.70 17.94 6.14
C TYR A 175 -12.21 17.73 6.29
N GLU A 176 -12.69 17.67 7.53
CA GLU A 176 -14.12 17.83 7.79
C GLU A 176 -14.50 19.27 7.40
N TYR A 177 -15.18 19.43 6.27
CA TYR A 177 -15.84 20.70 5.98
C TYR A 177 -16.93 20.87 7.05
N PRO A 178 -16.88 21.94 7.86
CA PRO A 178 -17.97 22.20 8.78
C PRO A 178 -19.26 22.30 7.95
N CYS A 179 -20.19 21.38 8.21
CA CYS A 179 -21.52 21.48 7.59
C CYS A 179 -22.06 22.86 7.89
N CYS A 180 -22.16 23.72 6.88
CA CYS A 180 -22.97 24.93 6.97
C CYS A 180 -24.39 24.45 7.24
N HIS A 181 -24.80 24.53 8.50
CA HIS A 181 -26.20 24.36 8.87
C HIS A 181 -26.95 25.52 8.22
N CYS A 182 -27.61 25.23 7.07
CA CYS A 182 -28.65 26.09 6.50
C CYS A 182 -29.97 25.92 7.27
#